data_0d7da6e7726292d8a61e4605edcfac81
#
_entry.id   0d7da6e7726292d8a61e4605edcfac81
#
_cell.length_a   1.000
_cell.length_b   1.000
_cell.length_c   1.000
_cell.angle_alpha   90.00
_cell.angle_beta   90.00
_cell.angle_gamma   90.00
#
_symmetry.space_group_name_H-M   'P 1'
#
loop_
_entity.id
_entity.type
_entity.pdbx_description
1 polymer ?
#
loop_
_entity_poly.entity_id
_entity_poly.type
_entity_poly.pdbx_seq_one_letter_code
_entity_poly.pdbx_strand_id
1 'polypeptide(L)'
;MKTIHLYIGVLALLLSVTLTAQAASEARFGKLSKTYTLHADGSQELRVQKELTLYTHAAMNSLYGETFIVYDPQYQQLEIHDSYTRQKDGTVIRTPDNAFVEVLPSAAANAPAYNRLKEMVVVHTGLELGATIYLDYSIKSRAGYLPELDICCPVKELSPIDEFTCRIEVPEDKTLHYELLNASARPAEANKDGMKSVTWKLKNVEPRPYSYPSLRG
;
A
#
# COMPACT_ATOMS: atom_id res chain seq x y z
N MET A 1 -26.56 -9.92 -55.65
CA MET A 1 -26.71 -9.09 -54.45
C MET A 1 -26.77 -9.86 -53.12
N LYS A 2 -26.95 -11.19 -53.07
CA LYS A 2 -27.03 -11.98 -51.82
C LYS A 2 -25.67 -12.34 -51.18
N THR A 3 -24.59 -12.34 -51.94
CA THR A 3 -23.24 -12.72 -51.47
C THR A 3 -22.52 -11.61 -50.69
N ILE A 4 -22.81 -10.33 -50.96
CA ILE A 4 -22.15 -9.18 -50.31
C ILE A 4 -22.61 -9.03 -48.86
N HIS A 5 -23.88 -9.37 -48.55
CA HIS A 5 -24.38 -9.26 -47.18
C HIS A 5 -23.82 -10.32 -46.23
N LEU A 6 -23.38 -11.48 -46.76
CA LEU A 6 -22.75 -12.54 -45.96
C LEU A 6 -21.35 -12.14 -45.49
N TYR A 7 -20.57 -11.47 -46.34
CA TYR A 7 -19.21 -11.02 -45.98
C TYR A 7 -19.21 -9.88 -44.98
N ILE A 8 -20.22 -9.00 -45.02
CA ILE A 8 -20.36 -7.90 -44.04
C ILE A 8 -20.73 -8.45 -42.68
N GLY A 9 -21.58 -9.48 -42.63
CA GLY A 9 -21.94 -10.13 -41.35
C GLY A 9 -20.77 -10.86 -40.68
N VAL A 10 -19.92 -11.53 -41.47
CA VAL A 10 -18.72 -12.23 -40.97
C VAL A 10 -17.64 -11.23 -40.51
N LEU A 11 -17.49 -10.11 -41.23
CA LEU A 11 -16.52 -9.06 -40.83
C LEU A 11 -16.98 -8.33 -39.56
N ALA A 12 -18.28 -8.10 -39.37
CA ALA A 12 -18.82 -7.51 -38.15
C ALA A 12 -18.66 -8.44 -36.92
N LEU A 13 -18.73 -9.76 -37.12
CA LEU A 13 -18.54 -10.76 -36.07
C LEU A 13 -17.08 -10.88 -35.66
N LEU A 14 -16.14 -10.63 -36.56
CA LEU A 14 -14.68 -10.66 -36.27
C LEU A 14 -14.18 -9.37 -35.58
N LEU A 15 -14.89 -8.24 -35.68
CA LEU A 15 -14.54 -7.00 -35.01
C LEU A 15 -15.02 -6.93 -33.55
N SER A 16 -15.88 -7.84 -33.10
CA SER A 16 -16.46 -7.81 -31.76
C SER A 16 -15.70 -8.65 -30.72
N VAL A 17 -14.57 -9.27 -31.07
CA VAL A 17 -13.74 -10.07 -30.14
C VAL A 17 -12.37 -9.45 -29.93
N THR A 18 -12.31 -8.15 -29.66
CA THR A 18 -11.21 -7.62 -28.87
C THR A 18 -11.58 -7.74 -27.39
N LEU A 19 -11.68 -8.98 -26.89
CA LEU A 19 -11.47 -9.21 -25.46
C LEU A 19 -10.05 -8.73 -25.18
N THR A 20 -9.93 -7.54 -24.61
CA THR A 20 -8.73 -7.16 -23.88
C THR A 20 -8.59 -8.17 -22.75
N ALA A 21 -7.79 -9.21 -22.96
CA ALA A 21 -7.31 -10.06 -21.89
C ALA A 21 -6.49 -9.15 -20.98
N GLN A 22 -7.17 -8.53 -20.04
CA GLN A 22 -6.51 -7.80 -18.96
C GLN A 22 -5.73 -8.87 -18.20
N ALA A 23 -4.40 -8.81 -18.26
CA ALA A 23 -3.56 -9.77 -17.55
C ALA A 23 -4.05 -9.84 -16.11
N ALA A 24 -4.42 -11.04 -15.66
CA ALA A 24 -4.89 -11.24 -14.30
C ALA A 24 -3.80 -10.74 -13.36
N SER A 25 -4.13 -9.83 -12.48
CA SER A 25 -3.18 -9.31 -11.49
C SER A 25 -2.76 -10.41 -10.52
N GLU A 26 -1.48 -10.44 -10.14
CA GLU A 26 -0.94 -11.37 -9.16
C GLU A 26 -1.66 -11.29 -7.80
N ALA A 27 -2.05 -10.08 -7.41
CA ALA A 27 -2.77 -9.76 -6.19
C ALA A 27 -3.59 -8.49 -6.39
N ARG A 28 -4.45 -8.16 -5.42
CA ARG A 28 -5.25 -6.92 -5.43
C ARG A 28 -5.43 -6.41 -4.01
N PHE A 29 -5.14 -5.14 -3.80
CA PHE A 29 -5.52 -4.46 -2.57
C PHE A 29 -7.02 -4.15 -2.62
N GLY A 30 -7.83 -4.79 -1.78
CA GLY A 30 -9.21 -4.38 -1.54
C GLY A 30 -9.23 -3.01 -0.86
N LYS A 31 -8.29 -2.80 0.09
CA LYS A 31 -8.13 -1.53 0.79
C LYS A 31 -6.68 -1.25 1.11
N LEU A 32 -6.25 0.00 0.91
CA LEU A 32 -4.98 0.52 1.39
C LEU A 32 -5.20 1.92 1.95
N SER A 33 -4.95 2.10 3.25
CA SER A 33 -5.10 3.37 3.93
C SER A 33 -3.78 3.78 4.58
N LYS A 34 -3.37 5.03 4.38
CA LYS A 34 -2.20 5.66 5.01
C LYS A 34 -2.67 6.93 5.70
N THR A 35 -2.50 7.00 7.01
CA THR A 35 -2.83 8.20 7.81
C THR A 35 -1.55 8.76 8.42
N TYR A 36 -1.28 10.02 8.17
CA TYR A 36 -0.16 10.77 8.72
C TYR A 36 -0.70 11.79 9.72
N THR A 37 -0.22 11.76 10.94
CA THR A 37 -0.67 12.67 12.01
C THR A 37 0.52 13.41 12.59
N LEU A 38 0.43 14.75 12.62
CA LEU A 38 1.28 15.60 13.43
C LEU A 38 0.53 15.91 14.73
N HIS A 39 1.08 15.52 15.86
CA HIS A 39 0.50 15.80 17.17
C HIS A 39 0.89 17.20 17.68
N ALA A 40 0.15 17.71 18.63
CA ALA A 40 0.39 19.05 19.20
C ALA A 40 1.77 19.20 19.89
N ASP A 41 2.31 18.11 20.40
CA ASP A 41 3.66 18.04 21.01
C ASP A 41 4.79 17.96 19.99
N GLY A 42 4.47 17.93 18.68
CA GLY A 42 5.43 17.80 17.58
C GLY A 42 5.85 16.36 17.27
N SER A 43 5.28 15.35 17.94
CA SER A 43 5.45 13.96 17.55
C SER A 43 4.64 13.66 16.27
N GLN A 44 5.07 12.65 15.52
CA GLN A 44 4.42 12.29 14.26
C GLN A 44 4.06 10.81 14.25
N GLU A 45 2.97 10.46 13.58
CA GLU A 45 2.54 9.07 13.42
C GLU A 45 2.19 8.79 11.97
N LEU A 46 2.68 7.67 11.45
CA LEU A 46 2.20 7.03 10.23
C LEU A 46 1.44 5.77 10.62
N ARG A 47 0.15 5.68 10.30
CA ARG A 47 -0.61 4.43 10.39
C ARG A 47 -0.92 3.90 9.01
N VAL A 48 -0.67 2.61 8.81
CA VAL A 48 -0.93 1.90 7.56
C VAL A 48 -1.88 0.73 7.83
N GLN A 49 -2.95 0.67 7.04
CA GLN A 49 -3.90 -0.44 7.06
C GLN A 49 -4.03 -1.00 5.64
N LYS A 50 -3.85 -2.30 5.47
CA LYS A 50 -3.99 -2.96 4.18
C LYS A 50 -4.82 -4.22 4.25
N GLU A 51 -5.62 -4.45 3.20
CA GLU A 51 -6.29 -5.70 2.88
C GLU A 51 -5.84 -6.10 1.48
N LEU A 52 -5.14 -7.22 1.34
CA LEU A 52 -4.52 -7.67 0.11
C LEU A 52 -4.90 -9.12 -0.20
N THR A 53 -5.63 -9.33 -1.28
CA THR A 53 -6.01 -10.67 -1.75
C THR A 53 -4.99 -11.20 -2.75
N LEU A 54 -4.57 -12.47 -2.57
CA LEU A 54 -3.53 -13.15 -3.35
C LEU A 54 -4.17 -14.09 -4.37
N TYR A 55 -3.77 -13.99 -5.64
CA TYR A 55 -4.35 -14.81 -6.71
C TYR A 55 -3.37 -15.82 -7.31
N THR A 56 -2.07 -15.67 -7.06
CA THR A 56 -1.04 -16.54 -7.64
C THR A 56 -0.02 -17.00 -6.60
N HIS A 57 0.70 -18.08 -6.91
CA HIS A 57 1.82 -18.54 -6.09
C HIS A 57 2.98 -17.53 -6.05
N ALA A 58 3.19 -16.77 -7.13
CA ALA A 58 4.19 -15.70 -7.16
C ALA A 58 3.84 -14.59 -6.16
N ALA A 59 2.55 -14.22 -6.05
CA ALA A 59 2.09 -13.27 -5.04
C ALA A 59 2.39 -13.75 -3.62
N MET A 60 2.16 -15.04 -3.32
CA MET A 60 2.40 -15.61 -2.00
C MET A 60 3.88 -15.74 -1.64
N ASN A 61 4.71 -16.19 -2.59
CA ASN A 61 6.08 -16.62 -2.29
C ASN A 61 7.13 -15.54 -2.53
N SER A 62 6.86 -14.57 -3.42
CA SER A 62 7.89 -13.64 -3.88
C SER A 62 7.51 -12.17 -3.71
N LEU A 63 6.22 -11.83 -3.69
CA LEU A 63 5.78 -10.43 -3.69
C LEU A 63 5.23 -9.97 -2.34
N TYR A 64 4.40 -10.80 -1.69
CA TYR A 64 3.60 -10.38 -0.55
C TYR A 64 3.55 -11.37 0.61
N GLY A 65 4.31 -12.46 0.56
CA GLY A 65 4.42 -13.43 1.66
C GLY A 65 4.97 -12.81 2.94
N GLU A 66 5.71 -11.72 2.79
CA GLU A 66 6.30 -10.95 3.87
C GLU A 66 5.99 -9.46 3.71
N THR A 67 5.97 -8.74 4.83
CA THR A 67 5.93 -7.27 4.84
C THR A 67 7.12 -6.74 5.61
N PHE A 68 7.85 -5.82 4.99
CA PHE A 68 9.07 -5.22 5.53
C PHE A 68 8.75 -3.80 6.02
N ILE A 69 9.01 -3.51 7.31
CA ILE A 69 8.74 -2.22 7.94
C ILE A 69 10.01 -1.70 8.57
N VAL A 70 10.63 -0.68 7.94
CA VAL A 70 11.88 -0.08 8.44
C VAL A 70 11.55 1.06 9.40
N TYR A 71 12.25 1.12 10.54
CA TYR A 71 12.12 2.18 11.52
C TYR A 71 13.44 2.38 12.29
N ASP A 72 13.58 3.51 12.95
CA ASP A 72 14.72 3.85 13.80
C ASP A 72 14.31 3.73 15.27
N PRO A 73 14.65 2.64 15.99
CA PRO A 73 14.20 2.43 17.37
C PRO A 73 14.72 3.46 18.37
N GLN A 74 15.74 4.24 18.00
CA GLN A 74 16.23 5.36 18.82
C GLN A 74 15.22 6.52 18.85
N TYR A 75 14.44 6.72 17.79
CA TYR A 75 13.54 7.85 17.59
C TYR A 75 12.11 7.47 17.29
N GLN A 76 11.89 6.21 16.93
CA GLN A 76 10.60 5.71 16.46
C GLN A 76 10.19 4.45 17.23
N GLN A 77 8.90 4.27 17.35
CA GLN A 77 8.29 3.06 17.89
C GLN A 77 7.37 2.46 16.82
N LEU A 78 7.59 1.20 16.51
CA LEU A 78 6.67 0.40 15.70
C LEU A 78 5.65 -0.27 16.60
N GLU A 79 4.38 -0.20 16.22
CA GLU A 79 3.27 -0.89 16.88
C GLU A 79 2.45 -1.65 15.82
N ILE A 80 2.35 -2.97 15.95
CA ILE A 80 1.46 -3.79 15.14
C ILE A 80 0.12 -3.90 15.88
N HIS A 81 -0.94 -3.30 15.32
CA HIS A 81 -2.27 -3.30 15.92
C HIS A 81 -3.01 -4.60 15.65
N ASP A 82 -2.90 -5.10 14.40
CA ASP A 82 -3.49 -6.37 14.00
C ASP A 82 -2.77 -6.96 12.78
N SER A 83 -2.64 -8.28 12.73
CA SER A 83 -2.07 -9.02 11.59
C SER A 83 -2.69 -10.40 11.51
N TYR A 84 -3.33 -10.71 10.38
CA TYR A 84 -3.91 -12.02 10.12
C TYR A 84 -4.10 -12.28 8.63
N THR A 85 -4.31 -13.53 8.29
CA THR A 85 -4.76 -13.97 6.97
C THR A 85 -6.18 -14.52 7.09
N ARG A 86 -7.09 -14.04 6.27
CA ARG A 86 -8.42 -14.64 6.08
C ARG A 86 -8.36 -15.53 4.85
N GLN A 87 -8.52 -16.83 5.05
CA GLN A 87 -8.55 -17.83 4.01
C GLN A 87 -9.82 -17.73 3.16
N LYS A 88 -9.85 -18.43 2.04
CA LYS A 88 -10.96 -18.39 1.07
C LYS A 88 -12.29 -18.87 1.68
N ASP A 89 -12.24 -19.80 2.62
CA ASP A 89 -13.40 -20.31 3.34
C ASP A 89 -13.87 -19.40 4.50
N GLY A 90 -13.15 -18.28 4.73
CA GLY A 90 -13.42 -17.33 5.81
C GLY A 90 -12.66 -17.61 7.11
N THR A 91 -11.90 -18.70 7.21
CA THR A 91 -11.06 -19.00 8.37
C THR A 91 -10.02 -17.90 8.58
N VAL A 92 -9.89 -17.41 9.81
CA VAL A 92 -8.92 -16.37 10.18
C VAL A 92 -7.73 -17.02 10.89
N ILE A 93 -6.55 -16.86 10.32
CA ILE A 93 -5.28 -17.31 10.89
C ILE A 93 -4.49 -16.08 11.34
N ARG A 94 -4.36 -15.88 12.65
CA ARG A 94 -3.57 -14.79 13.21
C ARG A 94 -2.09 -15.04 13.00
N THR A 95 -1.36 -13.98 12.70
CA THR A 95 0.10 -14.02 12.60
C THR A 95 0.67 -14.37 13.99
N PRO A 96 1.39 -15.48 14.14
CA PRO A 96 1.93 -15.88 15.44
C PRO A 96 3.15 -15.01 15.83
N ASP A 97 3.47 -14.94 17.12
CA ASP A 97 4.54 -14.06 17.65
C ASP A 97 5.91 -14.32 17.01
N ASN A 98 6.22 -15.57 16.68
CA ASN A 98 7.48 -15.95 16.05
C ASN A 98 7.55 -15.60 14.55
N ALA A 99 6.49 -15.08 13.97
CA ALA A 99 6.44 -14.59 12.59
C ALA A 99 6.73 -13.08 12.48
N PHE A 100 7.00 -12.42 13.62
CA PHE A 100 7.50 -11.05 13.68
C PHE A 100 9.01 -11.09 13.95
N VAL A 101 9.83 -10.85 12.93
CA VAL A 101 11.29 -10.99 13.01
C VAL A 101 11.95 -9.64 12.77
N GLU A 102 12.73 -9.18 13.75
CA GLU A 102 13.46 -7.91 13.63
C GLU A 102 14.88 -8.17 13.13
N VAL A 103 15.25 -7.53 12.03
CA VAL A 103 16.57 -7.67 11.39
C VAL A 103 17.17 -6.30 11.06
N LEU A 104 18.43 -6.28 10.64
CA LEU A 104 19.04 -5.12 10.01
C LEU A 104 18.53 -5.02 8.56
N PRO A 105 18.04 -3.84 8.09
CA PRO A 105 17.65 -3.67 6.68
C PRO A 105 18.81 -4.02 5.75
N SER A 106 18.52 -4.79 4.69
CA SER A 106 19.55 -5.21 3.73
C SER A 106 20.29 -4.02 3.09
N ALA A 107 19.60 -2.91 2.85
CA ALA A 107 20.19 -1.67 2.36
C ALA A 107 21.19 -1.04 3.34
N ALA A 108 21.10 -1.34 4.63
CA ALA A 108 22.00 -0.84 5.67
C ALA A 108 23.22 -1.76 5.91
N ALA A 109 23.23 -2.98 5.35
CA ALA A 109 24.27 -3.98 5.60
C ALA A 109 25.70 -3.50 5.31
N ASN A 110 25.87 -2.66 4.30
CA ASN A 110 27.15 -2.06 3.90
C ASN A 110 27.26 -0.57 4.24
N ALA A 111 26.41 -0.05 5.12
CA ALA A 111 26.33 1.35 5.47
C ALA A 111 26.33 1.52 7.01
N PRO A 112 27.50 1.47 7.70
CA PRO A 112 27.60 1.47 9.17
C PRO A 112 26.89 2.63 9.86
N ALA A 113 26.74 3.78 9.20
CA ALA A 113 26.00 4.94 9.72
C ALA A 113 24.50 4.65 9.93
N TYR A 114 23.97 3.61 9.32
CA TYR A 114 22.56 3.20 9.39
C TYR A 114 22.32 1.90 10.18
N ASN A 115 23.35 1.39 10.88
CA ASN A 115 23.26 0.15 11.69
C ASN A 115 22.24 0.23 12.84
N ARG A 116 21.79 1.42 13.21
CA ARG A 116 20.72 1.60 14.20
C ARG A 116 19.33 1.29 13.67
N LEU A 117 19.14 1.31 12.33
CA LEU A 117 17.86 0.98 11.73
C LEU A 117 17.50 -0.48 11.97
N LYS A 118 16.23 -0.72 12.14
CA LYS A 118 15.62 -2.03 12.24
C LYS A 118 14.59 -2.21 11.13
N GLU A 119 14.44 -3.43 10.68
CA GLU A 119 13.41 -3.84 9.76
C GLU A 119 12.60 -4.95 10.42
N MET A 120 11.33 -4.68 10.69
CA MET A 120 10.38 -5.70 11.11
C MET A 120 9.92 -6.44 9.87
N VAL A 121 10.21 -7.74 9.83
CA VAL A 121 9.68 -8.67 8.83
C VAL A 121 8.44 -9.32 9.42
N VAL A 122 7.27 -9.02 8.86
CA VAL A 122 6.02 -9.69 9.21
C VAL A 122 5.81 -10.82 8.21
N VAL A 123 6.03 -12.06 8.66
CA VAL A 123 5.83 -13.26 7.84
C VAL A 123 4.36 -13.65 7.89
N HIS A 124 3.65 -13.50 6.76
CA HIS A 124 2.23 -13.85 6.71
C HIS A 124 2.04 -15.37 6.65
N THR A 125 1.22 -15.89 7.55
CA THR A 125 0.96 -17.34 7.70
C THR A 125 -0.42 -17.71 7.19
N GLY A 126 -0.62 -18.99 6.86
CA GLY A 126 -1.92 -19.48 6.37
C GLY A 126 -2.29 -19.01 4.97
N LEU A 127 -1.29 -18.68 4.14
CA LEU A 127 -1.49 -18.20 2.78
C LEU A 127 -1.98 -19.32 1.87
N GLU A 128 -2.96 -19.01 1.05
CA GLU A 128 -3.49 -19.83 -0.04
C GLU A 128 -4.00 -18.95 -1.18
N LEU A 129 -4.29 -19.54 -2.33
CA LEU A 129 -4.88 -18.81 -3.45
C LEU A 129 -6.28 -18.30 -3.10
N GLY A 130 -6.48 -16.99 -3.18
CA GLY A 130 -7.71 -16.31 -2.79
C GLY A 130 -7.75 -15.86 -1.33
N ALA A 131 -6.70 -16.16 -0.53
CA ALA A 131 -6.58 -15.62 0.81
C ALA A 131 -6.35 -14.11 0.81
N THR A 132 -6.81 -13.43 1.86
CA THR A 132 -6.62 -11.99 2.07
C THR A 132 -5.78 -11.75 3.31
N ILE A 133 -4.63 -11.09 3.11
CA ILE A 133 -3.77 -10.58 4.18
C ILE A 133 -4.40 -9.30 4.73
N TYR A 134 -4.53 -9.21 6.05
CA TYR A 134 -4.81 -7.98 6.78
C TYR A 134 -3.62 -7.59 7.64
N LEU A 135 -3.20 -6.33 7.57
CA LEU A 135 -2.15 -5.77 8.42
C LEU A 135 -2.48 -4.32 8.75
N ASP A 136 -2.42 -4.01 10.05
CA ASP A 136 -2.60 -2.67 10.61
C ASP A 136 -1.44 -2.36 11.55
N TYR A 137 -0.69 -1.30 11.27
CA TYR A 137 0.45 -0.90 12.09
C TYR A 137 0.64 0.61 12.10
N SER A 138 1.33 1.11 13.14
CA SER A 138 1.77 2.49 13.25
C SER A 138 3.28 2.58 13.47
N ILE A 139 3.89 3.62 12.90
CA ILE A 139 5.23 4.09 13.27
C ILE A 139 5.07 5.46 13.91
N LYS A 140 5.39 5.57 15.20
CA LYS A 140 5.34 6.80 15.99
C LYS A 140 6.74 7.37 16.13
N SER A 141 6.95 8.59 15.62
CA SER A 141 8.22 9.33 15.73
C SER A 141 8.11 10.32 16.88
N ARG A 142 9.10 10.32 17.77
CA ARG A 142 9.12 11.27 18.89
C ARG A 142 9.27 12.71 18.41
N ALA A 143 8.81 13.66 19.19
CA ALA A 143 8.96 15.09 18.92
C ALA A 143 10.45 15.46 18.73
N GLY A 144 10.72 16.32 17.73
CA GLY A 144 12.06 16.80 17.42
C GLY A 144 12.94 15.83 16.61
N TYR A 145 12.48 14.62 16.30
CA TYR A 145 13.19 13.72 15.39
C TYR A 145 13.12 14.20 13.94
N LEU A 146 11.92 14.54 13.48
CA LEU A 146 11.70 15.15 12.19
C LEU A 146 11.38 16.64 12.39
N PRO A 147 12.07 17.56 11.70
CA PRO A 147 11.90 18.99 11.90
C PRO A 147 10.52 19.48 11.43
N GLU A 148 9.97 18.83 10.42
CA GLU A 148 8.71 19.18 9.77
C GLU A 148 7.95 17.92 9.37
N LEU A 149 6.64 18.05 9.15
CA LEU A 149 5.84 17.00 8.54
C LEU A 149 6.00 17.09 7.02
N ASP A 150 6.93 16.33 6.48
CA ASP A 150 7.17 16.20 5.04
C ASP A 150 6.73 14.82 4.57
N ILE A 151 5.74 14.77 3.67
CA ILE A 151 5.08 13.54 3.23
C ILE A 151 5.16 13.41 1.71
N CYS A 152 5.83 12.36 1.26
CA CYS A 152 5.68 11.86 -0.10
C CYS A 152 4.93 10.52 -0.05
N CYS A 153 3.62 10.53 -0.37
CA CYS A 153 2.76 9.35 -0.30
C CYS A 153 2.53 8.77 -1.70
N PRO A 154 3.24 7.70 -2.11
CA PRO A 154 2.94 7.01 -3.36
C PRO A 154 1.53 6.42 -3.32
N VAL A 155 0.74 6.71 -4.36
CA VAL A 155 -0.62 6.20 -4.52
C VAL A 155 -0.64 4.82 -5.16
N LYS A 156 0.28 4.58 -6.12
CA LYS A 156 0.32 3.34 -6.90
C LYS A 156 1.24 2.31 -6.27
N GLU A 157 0.75 1.07 -6.19
CA GLU A 157 1.51 -0.11 -5.77
C GLU A 157 1.78 -1.05 -6.96
N LEU A 158 2.45 -2.18 -6.74
CA LEU A 158 2.69 -3.19 -7.79
C LEU A 158 1.41 -3.89 -8.24
N SER A 159 0.41 -3.96 -7.38
CA SER A 159 -0.91 -4.53 -7.65
C SER A 159 -1.97 -3.45 -7.63
N PRO A 160 -3.10 -3.61 -8.35
CA PRO A 160 -4.19 -2.65 -8.36
C PRO A 160 -4.81 -2.50 -6.95
N ILE A 161 -5.41 -1.33 -6.71
CA ILE A 161 -6.05 -0.99 -5.43
C ILE A 161 -7.50 -0.59 -5.69
N ASP A 162 -8.46 -1.27 -5.05
CA ASP A 162 -9.88 -0.94 -5.18
C ASP A 162 -10.22 0.34 -4.43
N GLU A 163 -9.75 0.47 -3.19
CA GLU A 163 -9.94 1.66 -2.36
C GLU A 163 -8.63 2.12 -1.73
N PHE A 164 -8.12 3.27 -2.17
CA PHE A 164 -6.97 3.93 -1.57
C PHE A 164 -7.43 5.14 -0.76
N THR A 165 -6.88 5.29 0.45
CA THR A 165 -7.10 6.47 1.29
C THR A 165 -5.74 7.01 1.74
N CYS A 166 -5.48 8.30 1.49
CA CYS A 166 -4.42 9.06 2.13
C CYS A 166 -5.05 10.15 2.98
N ARG A 167 -4.76 10.16 4.27
CA ARG A 167 -5.25 11.16 5.24
C ARG A 167 -4.08 11.82 5.92
N ILE A 168 -4.12 13.15 6.01
CA ILE A 168 -3.16 13.97 6.73
C ILE A 168 -3.91 14.71 7.82
N GLU A 169 -3.44 14.64 9.06
CA GLU A 169 -4.01 15.30 10.23
C GLU A 169 -2.96 16.17 10.90
N VAL A 170 -3.29 17.43 11.16
CA VAL A 170 -2.41 18.37 11.83
C VAL A 170 -3.23 19.23 12.81
N PRO A 171 -2.65 19.81 13.88
CA PRO A 171 -3.30 20.80 14.71
C PRO A 171 -3.86 21.95 13.86
N GLU A 172 -5.02 22.48 14.21
CA GLU A 172 -5.72 23.48 13.39
C GLU A 172 -4.96 24.79 13.23
N ASP A 173 -4.05 25.13 14.17
CA ASP A 173 -3.16 26.29 14.12
C ASP A 173 -2.01 26.15 13.11
N LYS A 174 -1.73 24.94 12.61
CA LYS A 174 -0.67 24.68 11.65
C LYS A 174 -1.12 24.95 10.22
N THR A 175 -0.26 25.53 9.41
CA THR A 175 -0.47 25.64 7.96
C THR A 175 -0.07 24.33 7.31
N LEU A 176 -0.94 23.75 6.47
CA LEU A 176 -0.69 22.56 5.68
C LEU A 176 -0.72 22.90 4.20
N HIS A 177 0.40 22.68 3.52
CA HIS A 177 0.48 22.75 2.05
C HIS A 177 0.45 21.34 1.49
N TYR A 178 -0.36 21.11 0.48
CA TYR A 178 -0.53 19.78 -0.11
C TYR A 178 -0.87 19.85 -1.59
N GLU A 179 -0.45 18.84 -2.32
CA GLU A 179 -0.74 18.69 -3.74
C GLU A 179 -0.89 17.20 -4.09
N LEU A 180 -1.84 16.87 -4.97
CA LEU A 180 -1.96 15.55 -5.56
C LEU A 180 -1.44 15.60 -7.00
N LEU A 181 -0.28 14.99 -7.23
CA LEU A 181 0.36 14.96 -8.55
C LEU A 181 -0.20 13.84 -9.43
N ASN A 182 -0.35 14.10 -10.71
CA ASN A 182 -0.77 13.15 -11.75
C ASN A 182 -2.17 12.50 -11.50
N ALA A 183 -3.04 13.18 -10.77
CA ALA A 183 -4.43 12.80 -10.57
C ALA A 183 -5.30 14.03 -10.31
N SER A 184 -6.62 13.91 -10.50
CA SER A 184 -7.56 15.04 -10.41
C SER A 184 -8.56 14.92 -9.24
N ALA A 185 -8.31 14.05 -8.27
CA ALA A 185 -9.18 13.91 -7.11
C ALA A 185 -9.05 15.12 -6.18
N ARG A 186 -10.19 15.68 -5.76
CA ARG A 186 -10.23 16.72 -4.72
C ARG A 186 -10.23 16.08 -3.35
N PRO A 187 -9.44 16.58 -2.39
CA PRO A 187 -9.50 16.09 -1.02
C PRO A 187 -10.78 16.55 -0.32
N ALA A 188 -11.22 15.77 0.65
CA ALA A 188 -12.16 16.21 1.66
C ALA A 188 -11.41 16.85 2.82
N GLU A 189 -11.81 18.05 3.22
CA GLU A 189 -11.26 18.75 4.37
C GLU A 189 -12.23 18.70 5.53
N ALA A 190 -11.74 18.57 6.76
CA ALA A 190 -12.53 18.60 7.96
C ALA A 190 -11.74 19.16 9.13
N ASN A 191 -12.44 19.85 10.05
CA ASN A 191 -11.91 20.29 11.33
C ASN A 191 -12.70 19.60 12.43
N LYS A 192 -12.01 18.94 13.34
CA LYS A 192 -12.62 18.25 14.46
C LYS A 192 -11.64 18.15 15.61
N ASP A 193 -12.12 18.45 16.84
CA ASP A 193 -11.36 18.29 18.10
C ASP A 193 -9.99 19.01 18.07
N GLY A 194 -9.93 20.22 17.47
CA GLY A 194 -8.70 21.02 17.35
C GLY A 194 -7.69 20.51 16.31
N MET A 195 -8.11 19.54 15.49
CA MET A 195 -7.32 19.00 14.38
C MET A 195 -7.98 19.32 13.05
N LYS A 196 -7.21 19.72 12.06
CA LYS A 196 -7.65 19.75 10.67
C LYS A 196 -7.13 18.50 9.94
N SER A 197 -7.95 18.00 9.03
CA SER A 197 -7.59 16.86 8.21
C SER A 197 -7.86 17.12 6.74
N VAL A 198 -6.99 16.55 5.90
CA VAL A 198 -7.12 16.52 4.44
C VAL A 198 -7.09 15.07 4.02
N THR A 199 -8.13 14.62 3.30
CA THR A 199 -8.30 13.20 2.96
C THR A 199 -8.57 13.03 1.47
N TRP A 200 -7.71 12.28 0.78
CA TRP A 200 -7.94 11.79 -0.58
C TRP A 200 -8.47 10.36 -0.50
N LYS A 201 -9.51 10.09 -1.27
CA LYS A 201 -10.04 8.76 -1.52
C LYS A 201 -10.05 8.50 -3.02
N LEU A 202 -9.33 7.48 -3.44
CA LEU A 202 -9.22 7.07 -4.82
C LEU A 202 -9.76 5.65 -4.97
N LYS A 203 -10.44 5.38 -6.08
CA LYS A 203 -10.99 4.05 -6.39
C LYS A 203 -10.35 3.52 -7.68
N ASN A 204 -10.25 2.20 -7.76
CA ASN A 204 -9.74 1.50 -8.94
C ASN A 204 -8.40 2.06 -9.43
N VAL A 205 -7.45 2.17 -8.49
CA VAL A 205 -6.11 2.68 -8.79
C VAL A 205 -5.33 1.61 -9.54
N GLU A 206 -4.91 1.95 -10.77
CA GLU A 206 -4.08 1.07 -11.59
C GLU A 206 -2.69 0.86 -10.98
N PRO A 207 -2.08 -0.32 -11.17
CA PRO A 207 -0.76 -0.59 -10.67
C PRO A 207 0.28 0.33 -11.31
N ARG A 208 1.41 0.53 -10.64
CA ARG A 208 2.56 1.16 -11.29
C ARG A 208 3.14 0.20 -12.33
N PRO A 209 3.64 0.71 -13.47
CA PRO A 209 4.33 -0.11 -14.45
C PRO A 209 5.54 -0.82 -13.81
N TYR A 210 5.73 -2.09 -14.14
CA TYR A 210 6.94 -2.80 -13.76
C TYR A 210 8.10 -2.21 -14.58
N SER A 211 8.91 -1.37 -13.99
CA SER A 211 10.17 -0.96 -14.61
C SER A 211 11.22 -1.99 -14.26
N TYR A 212 11.58 -2.85 -15.21
CA TYR A 212 12.82 -3.58 -15.09
C TYR A 212 13.97 -2.57 -14.94
N PRO A 213 14.87 -2.71 -13.95
CA PRO A 213 16.09 -1.95 -13.95
C PRO A 213 16.74 -2.19 -15.31
N SER A 214 16.85 -1.13 -16.13
CA SER A 214 17.63 -1.26 -17.36
C SER A 214 19.05 -1.59 -16.93
N LEU A 215 19.51 -2.81 -17.26
CA LEU A 215 20.90 -3.16 -17.22
C LEU A 215 21.61 -2.30 -18.29
N ARG A 216 21.87 -1.05 -17.97
CA ARG A 216 22.87 -0.23 -18.64
C ARG A 216 24.13 -0.37 -17.81
N GLY A 217 24.99 -1.28 -18.33
CA GLY A 217 26.39 -1.36 -17.96
C GLY A 217 27.15 -0.09 -18.31
#